data_07f4f3a58f84d77f87b1afc6f763ade8
#
_entry.id   07f4f3a58f84d77f87b1afc6f763ade8
#
_cell.length_a   1.000
_cell.length_b   1.000
_cell.length_c   1.000
_cell.angle_alpha   90.00
_cell.angle_beta   90.00
_cell.angle_gamma   90.00
#
_symmetry.space_group_name_H-M   'P 1'
#
loop_
_entity.id
_entity.type
_entity.pdbx_description
1 polymer ?
#
loop_
_entity_poly.entity_id
_entity_poly.type
_entity_poly.pdbx_seq_one_letter_code
_entity_poly.pdbx_strand_id
1 'polypeptide(L)'
;MLPPIKTLLSELKSPLMQEISEELDTLTDLYDLVEKSIQEEPPISIREGNMIRDGYNEDVDRYRTAKTEGKSWLAEIETKERERTGIKNMKIKFNKVFGYYLEVTNSYKDLVPEDYIRKQTLTNAERYITPELKELEETILGAEEKLTALEYELFSQVRDHIASQVLRIQKTAKAVAKLDVYTALSYVAEKNNYVRPKINAKGVIDIKGGRHPVVEQMISNHMSVSYTHLTLPTNRIV
;
A
#
# COMPACT_ATOMS: atom_id res chain seq x y z
N MET A 1 5.96 -7.33 -12.59
CA MET A 1 5.34 -7.33 -13.95
C MET A 1 6.13 -6.58 -15.01
N LEU A 2 6.80 -5.45 -14.74
CA LEU A 2 7.58 -4.69 -15.75
C LEU A 2 8.80 -5.44 -16.32
N PRO A 3 9.60 -6.21 -15.54
CA PRO A 3 10.77 -6.89 -16.09
C PRO A 3 10.47 -7.85 -17.26
N PRO A 4 9.47 -8.75 -17.20
CA PRO A 4 9.11 -9.60 -18.34
C PRO A 4 8.71 -8.82 -19.58
N ILE A 5 7.99 -7.71 -19.43
CA ILE A 5 7.60 -6.83 -20.56
C ILE A 5 8.84 -6.25 -21.22
N LYS A 6 9.79 -5.76 -20.42
CA LYS A 6 11.05 -5.20 -20.96
C LYS A 6 11.86 -6.24 -21.70
N THR A 7 11.93 -7.47 -21.20
CA THR A 7 12.61 -8.59 -21.88
C THR A 7 11.97 -8.86 -23.23
N LEU A 8 10.65 -9.00 -23.30
CA LEU A 8 9.92 -9.20 -24.56
C LEU A 8 10.14 -8.06 -25.56
N LEU A 9 10.10 -6.81 -25.09
CA LEU A 9 10.35 -5.64 -25.95
C LEU A 9 11.78 -5.64 -26.54
N SER A 10 12.78 -6.10 -25.80
CA SER A 10 14.17 -6.16 -26.26
C SER A 10 14.40 -7.15 -27.39
N GLU A 11 13.53 -8.15 -27.55
CA GLU A 11 13.58 -9.13 -28.65
C GLU A 11 12.98 -8.60 -29.96
N LEU A 12 12.17 -7.52 -29.89
CA LEU A 12 11.50 -6.94 -31.04
C LEU A 12 12.43 -6.00 -31.80
N LYS A 13 12.46 -6.17 -33.15
CA LYS A 13 13.33 -5.39 -34.03
C LYS A 13 12.72 -4.08 -34.53
N SER A 14 11.46 -3.80 -34.17
CA SER A 14 10.79 -2.54 -34.55
C SER A 14 11.42 -1.35 -33.84
N PRO A 15 11.82 -0.28 -34.56
CA PRO A 15 12.39 0.92 -33.95
C PRO A 15 11.48 1.52 -32.87
N LEU A 16 10.16 1.52 -33.12
CA LEU A 16 9.16 2.01 -32.14
C LEU A 16 9.16 1.18 -30.87
N MET A 17 9.27 -0.15 -30.95
CA MET A 17 9.31 -1.02 -29.80
C MET A 17 10.63 -0.88 -29.03
N GLN A 18 11.73 -0.62 -29.73
CA GLN A 18 13.01 -0.32 -29.11
C GLN A 18 12.96 1.02 -28.34
N GLU A 19 12.38 2.07 -28.93
CA GLU A 19 12.15 3.35 -28.23
C GLU A 19 11.32 3.16 -26.96
N ILE A 20 10.22 2.42 -27.02
CA ILE A 20 9.39 2.12 -25.84
C ILE A 20 10.17 1.31 -24.80
N SER A 21 11.00 0.36 -25.24
CA SER A 21 11.85 -0.43 -24.35
C SER A 21 12.89 0.43 -23.62
N GLU A 22 13.46 1.44 -24.29
CA GLU A 22 14.39 2.40 -23.67
C GLU A 22 13.69 3.33 -22.67
N GLU A 23 12.46 3.73 -22.97
CA GLU A 23 11.65 4.57 -22.07
C GLU A 23 11.13 3.80 -20.83
N LEU A 24 10.98 2.49 -20.93
CA LEU A 24 10.44 1.65 -19.87
C LEU A 24 11.54 1.32 -18.85
N ASP A 25 11.46 1.90 -17.67
CA ASP A 25 12.26 1.54 -16.50
C ASP A 25 11.50 0.47 -15.68
N THR A 26 12.20 -0.55 -15.24
CA THR A 26 11.59 -1.65 -14.46
C THR A 26 11.29 -1.26 -13.02
N LEU A 27 11.86 -0.17 -12.51
CA LEU A 27 11.67 0.39 -11.17
C LEU A 27 11.88 -0.65 -10.06
N THR A 28 12.79 -1.62 -10.28
CA THR A 28 13.04 -2.71 -9.32
C THR A 28 13.59 -2.19 -8.00
N ASP A 29 14.40 -1.14 -8.04
CA ASP A 29 14.93 -0.46 -6.87
C ASP A 29 13.81 0.11 -5.97
N LEU A 30 12.79 0.72 -6.57
CA LEU A 30 11.65 1.26 -5.83
C LEU A 30 10.73 0.14 -5.32
N TYR A 31 10.53 -0.90 -6.14
CA TYR A 31 9.79 -2.08 -5.72
C TYR A 31 10.45 -2.74 -4.51
N ASP A 32 11.75 -2.98 -4.57
CA ASP A 32 12.53 -3.60 -3.49
C ASP A 32 12.53 -2.75 -2.22
N LEU A 33 12.58 -1.42 -2.37
CA LEU A 33 12.49 -0.51 -1.23
C LEU A 33 11.13 -0.66 -0.52
N VAL A 34 10.02 -0.60 -1.26
CA VAL A 34 8.69 -0.73 -0.69
C VAL A 34 8.49 -2.12 -0.07
N GLU A 35 8.89 -3.17 -0.79
CA GLU A 35 8.76 -4.55 -0.35
C GLU A 35 9.51 -4.83 0.95
N LYS A 36 10.69 -4.22 1.13
CA LYS A 36 11.49 -4.38 2.34
C LYS A 36 11.03 -3.52 3.50
N SER A 37 10.48 -2.34 3.21
CA SER A 37 10.21 -1.33 4.25
C SER A 37 8.78 -1.33 4.76
N ILE A 38 7.80 -1.64 3.92
CA ILE A 38 6.37 -1.51 4.25
C ILE A 38 5.76 -2.89 4.48
N GLN A 39 4.84 -3.01 5.42
CA GLN A 39 4.08 -4.23 5.68
C GLN A 39 3.28 -4.65 4.43
N GLU A 40 3.01 -5.95 4.28
CA GLU A 40 2.20 -6.48 3.17
C GLU A 40 0.77 -5.94 3.20
N GLU A 41 0.18 -5.86 4.39
CA GLU A 41 -1.13 -5.25 4.65
C GLU A 41 -0.97 -4.07 5.61
N PRO A 42 -0.54 -2.90 5.11
CA PRO A 42 -0.31 -1.75 5.97
C PRO A 42 -1.64 -1.14 6.43
N PRO A 43 -1.69 -0.54 7.63
CA PRO A 43 -2.89 0.15 8.10
C PRO A 43 -3.22 1.36 7.21
N ILE A 44 -4.49 1.77 7.20
CA ILE A 44 -4.95 2.92 6.43
C ILE A 44 -4.32 4.23 6.93
N SER A 45 -4.11 4.34 8.24
CA SER A 45 -3.51 5.50 8.86
C SER A 45 -2.18 5.18 9.52
N ILE A 46 -1.16 5.96 9.22
CA ILE A 46 0.16 5.86 9.86
C ILE A 46 0.11 6.03 11.38
N ARG A 47 -0.95 6.69 11.91
CA ARG A 47 -1.16 6.87 13.35
C ARG A 47 -1.55 5.59 14.07
N GLU A 48 -1.98 4.58 13.34
CA GLU A 48 -2.33 3.27 13.91
C GLU A 48 -1.08 2.46 14.24
N GLY A 49 0.08 2.87 13.71
CA GLY A 49 1.33 2.10 13.83
C GLY A 49 1.31 0.84 12.96
N ASN A 50 2.37 0.03 13.05
CA ASN A 50 2.53 -1.21 12.29
C ASN A 50 2.62 -1.00 10.76
N MET A 51 3.17 0.13 10.34
CA MET A 51 3.38 0.47 8.92
C MET A 51 4.68 -0.15 8.38
N ILE A 52 5.72 -0.19 9.19
CA ILE A 52 7.06 -0.65 8.81
C ILE A 52 7.17 -2.17 8.98
N ARG A 53 7.79 -2.84 8.00
CA ARG A 53 7.99 -4.30 8.02
C ARG A 53 8.98 -4.71 9.11
N ASP A 54 8.73 -5.86 9.73
CA ASP A 54 9.65 -6.46 10.69
C ASP A 54 11.01 -6.77 10.02
N GLY A 55 12.10 -6.48 10.73
CA GLY A 55 13.46 -6.64 10.23
C GLY A 55 13.96 -5.50 9.35
N TYR A 56 13.15 -4.47 9.06
CA TYR A 56 13.60 -3.30 8.30
C TYR A 56 14.45 -2.35 9.16
N ASN A 57 14.11 -2.19 10.43
CA ASN A 57 14.82 -1.33 11.37
C ASN A 57 14.87 -1.96 12.77
N GLU A 58 16.08 -2.13 13.32
CA GLU A 58 16.31 -2.80 14.60
C GLU A 58 15.63 -2.09 15.80
N ASP A 59 15.53 -0.76 15.77
CA ASP A 59 14.87 -0.01 16.84
C ASP A 59 13.35 -0.18 16.81
N VAL A 60 12.75 -0.27 15.61
CA VAL A 60 11.33 -0.59 15.45
C VAL A 60 11.03 -1.96 16.04
N ASP A 61 11.84 -2.97 15.71
CA ASP A 61 11.66 -4.33 16.20
C ASP A 61 11.83 -4.38 17.74
N ARG A 62 12.82 -3.67 18.27
CA ARG A 62 13.05 -3.55 19.71
C ARG A 62 11.85 -2.93 20.43
N TYR A 63 11.29 -1.83 19.92
CA TYR A 63 10.13 -1.18 20.52
C TYR A 63 8.85 -2.01 20.39
N ARG A 64 8.66 -2.77 19.31
CA ARG A 64 7.55 -3.73 19.18
C ARG A 64 7.65 -4.85 20.20
N THR A 65 8.84 -5.40 20.38
CA THR A 65 9.11 -6.44 21.39
C THR A 65 8.80 -5.90 22.77
N ALA A 66 9.29 -4.72 23.14
CA ALA A 66 9.00 -4.07 24.42
C ALA A 66 7.50 -3.86 24.65
N LYS A 67 6.73 -3.46 23.62
CA LYS A 67 5.28 -3.33 23.70
C LYS A 67 4.58 -4.68 23.89
N THR A 68 5.06 -5.74 23.26
CA THR A 68 4.49 -7.09 23.37
C THR A 68 4.82 -7.74 24.70
N GLU A 69 6.07 -7.69 25.11
CA GLU A 69 6.54 -8.17 26.41
C GLU A 69 5.90 -7.40 27.57
N GLY A 70 5.65 -6.09 27.40
CA GLY A 70 4.94 -5.28 28.38
C GLY A 70 3.56 -5.82 28.74
N LYS A 71 2.82 -6.42 27.80
CA LYS A 71 1.55 -7.11 28.11
C LYS A 71 1.75 -8.38 28.91
N SER A 72 2.81 -9.13 28.65
CA SER A 72 3.19 -10.31 29.45
C SER A 72 3.57 -9.91 30.87
N TRP A 73 4.39 -8.89 31.02
CA TRP A 73 4.79 -8.36 32.34
C TRP A 73 3.61 -7.83 33.14
N LEU A 74 2.64 -7.17 32.51
CA LEU A 74 1.39 -6.77 33.19
C LEU A 74 0.61 -7.98 33.71
N ALA A 75 0.52 -9.06 32.94
CA ALA A 75 -0.13 -10.29 33.38
C ALA A 75 0.64 -11.01 34.52
N GLU A 76 1.96 -10.93 34.46
CA GLU A 76 2.83 -11.46 35.55
C GLU A 76 2.65 -10.66 36.86
N ILE A 77 2.64 -9.32 36.77
CA ILE A 77 2.36 -8.47 37.95
C ILE A 77 0.94 -8.75 38.48
N GLU A 78 -0.06 -8.87 37.62
CA GLU A 78 -1.42 -9.19 38.06
C GLU A 78 -1.47 -10.52 38.80
N THR A 79 -0.78 -11.56 38.34
CA THR A 79 -0.71 -12.87 38.96
C THR A 79 0.04 -12.81 40.28
N LYS A 80 1.21 -12.20 40.31
CA LYS A 80 2.05 -11.99 41.49
C LYS A 80 1.28 -11.25 42.61
N GLU A 81 0.59 -10.18 42.25
CA GLU A 81 -0.18 -9.38 43.19
C GLU A 81 -1.43 -10.11 43.71
N ARG A 82 -2.10 -10.92 42.88
CA ARG A 82 -3.17 -11.81 43.35
C ARG A 82 -2.71 -12.84 44.34
N GLU A 83 -1.55 -13.44 44.10
CA GLU A 83 -0.96 -14.43 45.01
C GLU A 83 -0.51 -13.77 46.32
N ARG A 84 0.15 -12.59 46.23
CA ARG A 84 0.64 -11.86 47.41
C ARG A 84 -0.50 -11.39 48.33
N THR A 85 -1.59 -10.90 47.75
CA THR A 85 -2.69 -10.28 48.50
C THR A 85 -3.86 -11.22 48.81
N GLY A 86 -3.98 -12.34 48.10
CA GLY A 86 -5.14 -13.22 48.15
C GLY A 86 -6.41 -12.68 47.49
N ILE A 87 -6.32 -11.54 46.78
CA ILE A 87 -7.44 -10.88 46.09
C ILE A 87 -7.66 -11.52 44.75
N LYS A 88 -8.50 -12.54 44.66
CA LYS A 88 -8.70 -13.37 43.45
C LYS A 88 -9.28 -12.62 42.24
N ASN A 89 -10.02 -11.57 42.45
CA ASN A 89 -10.70 -10.81 41.39
C ASN A 89 -9.97 -9.51 40.99
N MET A 90 -8.76 -9.29 41.49
CA MET A 90 -7.92 -8.18 41.11
C MET A 90 -7.63 -8.23 39.59
N LYS A 91 -7.71 -7.09 38.88
CA LYS A 91 -7.37 -6.97 37.48
C LYS A 91 -6.57 -5.71 37.23
N ILE A 92 -5.56 -5.81 36.37
CA ILE A 92 -4.90 -4.63 35.82
C ILE A 92 -5.73 -4.13 34.63
N LYS A 93 -6.07 -2.85 34.64
CA LYS A 93 -6.78 -2.15 33.58
C LYS A 93 -6.08 -0.86 33.22
N PHE A 94 -6.40 -0.32 32.06
CA PHE A 94 -5.87 0.94 31.56
C PHE A 94 -6.95 2.02 31.47
N ASN A 95 -6.60 3.23 31.85
CA ASN A 95 -7.44 4.43 31.68
C ASN A 95 -6.57 5.57 31.15
N LYS A 96 -7.06 6.29 30.14
CA LYS A 96 -6.31 7.40 29.51
C LYS A 96 -5.88 8.51 30.47
N VAL A 97 -6.58 8.69 31.59
CA VAL A 97 -6.29 9.75 32.58
C VAL A 97 -5.28 9.27 33.65
N PHE A 98 -5.40 8.01 34.10
CA PHE A 98 -4.63 7.49 35.22
C PHE A 98 -3.54 6.49 34.82
N GLY A 99 -3.52 6.06 33.57
CA GLY A 99 -2.64 5.00 33.09
C GLY A 99 -3.11 3.60 33.53
N TYR A 100 -2.15 2.70 33.80
CA TYR A 100 -2.44 1.37 34.31
C TYR A 100 -2.76 1.41 35.82
N TYR A 101 -3.76 0.63 36.24
CA TYR A 101 -4.19 0.55 37.63
C TYR A 101 -4.71 -0.84 37.98
N LEU A 102 -4.59 -1.19 39.26
CA LEU A 102 -5.17 -2.38 39.89
C LEU A 102 -6.60 -2.05 40.33
N GLU A 103 -7.59 -2.77 39.83
CA GLU A 103 -8.98 -2.66 40.27
C GLU A 103 -9.31 -3.75 41.28
N VAL A 104 -9.71 -3.33 42.46
CA VAL A 104 -10.11 -4.18 43.59
C VAL A 104 -11.54 -3.91 43.95
N THR A 105 -12.39 -4.92 44.04
CA THR A 105 -13.80 -4.76 44.46
C THR A 105 -13.88 -4.49 45.95
N ASN A 106 -14.91 -3.76 46.36
CA ASN A 106 -15.11 -3.39 47.79
C ASN A 106 -15.11 -4.58 48.76
N SER A 107 -15.45 -5.78 48.27
CA SER A 107 -15.46 -7.02 49.07
C SER A 107 -14.07 -7.46 49.54
N TYR A 108 -13.01 -6.95 48.93
CA TYR A 108 -11.62 -7.28 49.22
C TYR A 108 -10.79 -6.09 49.69
N LYS A 109 -11.46 -4.99 50.04
CA LYS A 109 -10.80 -3.75 50.44
C LYS A 109 -9.88 -3.92 51.65
N ASP A 110 -10.27 -4.76 52.62
CA ASP A 110 -9.51 -5.00 53.85
C ASP A 110 -8.23 -5.85 53.64
N LEU A 111 -8.10 -6.43 52.44
CA LEU A 111 -6.90 -7.18 52.02
C LEU A 111 -5.90 -6.36 51.21
N VAL A 112 -6.21 -5.09 50.97
CA VAL A 112 -5.32 -4.21 50.21
C VAL A 112 -4.10 -3.83 51.05
N PRO A 113 -2.87 -4.07 50.58
CA PRO A 113 -1.66 -3.71 51.32
C PRO A 113 -1.48 -2.19 51.48
N GLU A 114 -0.72 -1.77 52.47
CA GLU A 114 -0.44 -0.35 52.74
C GLU A 114 0.42 0.32 51.66
N ASP A 115 1.19 -0.45 50.88
CA ASP A 115 2.04 0.02 49.81
C ASP A 115 1.23 0.39 48.54
N TYR A 116 -0.07 0.09 48.49
CA TYR A 116 -0.94 0.48 47.39
C TYR A 116 -1.37 1.95 47.53
N ILE A 117 -1.14 2.71 46.48
CA ILE A 117 -1.55 4.12 46.42
C ILE A 117 -2.91 4.19 45.78
N ARG A 118 -3.94 4.57 46.55
CA ARG A 118 -5.32 4.74 46.03
C ARG A 118 -5.41 5.95 45.12
N LYS A 119 -5.94 5.74 43.93
CA LYS A 119 -6.17 6.79 42.90
C LYS A 119 -7.63 7.20 42.74
N GLN A 120 -8.54 6.24 42.86
CA GLN A 120 -9.96 6.53 42.69
C GLN A 120 -10.83 5.53 43.44
N THR A 121 -11.91 6.05 44.03
CA THR A 121 -12.98 5.25 44.62
C THR A 121 -14.20 5.27 43.69
N LEU A 122 -14.70 4.08 43.38
CA LEU A 122 -15.94 3.87 42.61
C LEU A 122 -17.00 3.25 43.53
N THR A 123 -18.23 3.19 43.04
CA THR A 123 -19.37 2.63 43.78
C THR A 123 -19.12 1.17 44.26
N ASN A 124 -18.48 0.34 43.41
CA ASN A 124 -18.32 -1.09 43.64
C ASN A 124 -16.84 -1.55 43.72
N ALA A 125 -15.89 -0.65 43.51
CA ALA A 125 -14.46 -0.98 43.47
C ALA A 125 -13.59 0.24 43.81
N GLU A 126 -12.34 -0.02 44.16
CA GLU A 126 -11.32 1.01 44.29
C GLU A 126 -10.18 0.74 43.29
N ARG A 127 -9.50 1.79 42.85
CA ARG A 127 -8.40 1.76 41.90
C ARG A 127 -7.10 2.16 42.57
N TYR A 128 -6.09 1.34 42.41
CA TYR A 128 -4.79 1.48 43.07
C TYR A 128 -3.67 1.47 42.02
N ILE A 129 -2.53 2.03 42.41
CA ILE A 129 -1.26 1.89 41.69
C ILE A 129 -0.18 1.40 42.67
N THR A 130 0.79 0.69 42.12
CA THR A 130 2.03 0.32 42.84
C THR A 130 3.22 0.98 42.10
N PRO A 131 4.35 1.19 42.80
CA PRO A 131 5.58 1.68 42.18
C PRO A 131 6.03 0.81 41.01
N GLU A 132 5.98 -0.52 41.16
CA GLU A 132 6.34 -1.49 40.08
C GLU A 132 5.46 -1.35 38.86
N LEU A 133 4.13 -1.18 39.02
CA LEU A 133 3.21 -0.95 37.93
C LEU A 133 3.48 0.39 37.21
N LYS A 134 3.93 1.40 37.98
CA LYS A 134 4.23 2.72 37.42
C LYS A 134 5.50 2.72 36.57
N GLU A 135 6.56 2.06 37.01
CA GLU A 135 7.80 1.87 36.24
C GLU A 135 7.53 1.11 34.94
N LEU A 136 6.72 0.05 35.00
CA LEU A 136 6.35 -0.71 33.82
C LEU A 136 5.51 0.15 32.84
N GLU A 137 4.57 0.95 33.35
CA GLU A 137 3.80 1.90 32.56
C GLU A 137 4.69 2.86 31.77
N GLU A 138 5.67 3.47 32.42
CA GLU A 138 6.60 4.40 31.78
C GLU A 138 7.43 3.72 30.68
N THR A 139 7.80 2.46 30.89
CA THR A 139 8.52 1.67 29.89
C THR A 139 7.64 1.35 28.68
N ILE A 140 6.40 0.90 28.89
CA ILE A 140 5.48 0.52 27.81
C ILE A 140 5.04 1.75 27.00
N LEU A 141 4.59 2.82 27.66
CA LEU A 141 4.11 4.03 27.00
C LEU A 141 5.25 4.75 26.26
N GLY A 142 6.45 4.82 26.90
CA GLY A 142 7.62 5.39 26.25
C GLY A 142 8.07 4.62 25.00
N ALA A 143 7.95 3.30 24.99
CA ALA A 143 8.24 2.49 23.82
C ALA A 143 7.19 2.70 22.71
N GLU A 144 5.91 2.83 23.07
CA GLU A 144 4.83 3.06 22.08
C GLU A 144 4.93 4.42 21.40
N GLU A 145 5.21 5.49 22.15
CA GLU A 145 5.42 6.81 21.59
C GLU A 145 6.63 6.85 20.65
N LYS A 146 7.77 6.28 21.07
CA LYS A 146 8.99 6.18 20.27
C LYS A 146 8.78 5.33 19.02
N LEU A 147 8.06 4.21 19.12
CA LEU A 147 7.72 3.35 18.00
C LEU A 147 6.92 4.11 16.95
N THR A 148 5.84 4.78 17.36
CA THR A 148 4.97 5.54 16.45
C THR A 148 5.72 6.68 15.76
N ALA A 149 6.56 7.40 16.50
CA ALA A 149 7.37 8.48 15.95
C ALA A 149 8.41 7.96 14.93
N LEU A 150 9.10 6.86 15.25
CA LEU A 150 10.11 6.25 14.38
C LEU A 150 9.46 5.64 13.11
N GLU A 151 8.34 4.95 13.23
CA GLU A 151 7.61 4.44 12.07
C GLU A 151 7.15 5.57 11.14
N TYR A 152 6.70 6.70 11.70
CA TYR A 152 6.35 7.88 10.91
C TYR A 152 7.57 8.46 10.17
N GLU A 153 8.71 8.55 10.82
CA GLU A 153 9.95 9.05 10.21
C GLU A 153 10.39 8.15 9.07
N LEU A 154 10.48 6.83 9.29
CA LEU A 154 10.89 5.86 8.28
C LEU A 154 9.93 5.82 7.09
N PHE A 155 8.62 5.85 7.33
CA PHE A 155 7.63 5.96 6.26
C PHE A 155 7.81 7.24 5.45
N SER A 156 8.07 8.37 6.12
CA SER A 156 8.29 9.65 5.44
C SER A 156 9.54 9.61 4.57
N GLN A 157 10.63 8.98 5.02
CA GLN A 157 11.83 8.77 4.22
C GLN A 157 11.55 7.93 2.97
N VAL A 158 10.81 6.82 3.09
CA VAL A 158 10.40 5.98 1.95
C VAL A 158 9.54 6.78 0.97
N ARG A 159 8.52 7.48 1.46
CA ARG A 159 7.63 8.34 0.67
C ARG A 159 8.42 9.40 -0.10
N ASP A 160 9.31 10.10 0.55
CA ASP A 160 10.07 11.21 -0.03
C ASP A 160 11.09 10.69 -1.06
N HIS A 161 11.66 9.52 -0.83
CA HIS A 161 12.49 8.83 -1.82
C HIS A 161 11.68 8.49 -3.08
N ILE A 162 10.51 7.89 -2.94
CA ILE A 162 9.63 7.60 -4.09
C ILE A 162 9.20 8.88 -4.80
N ALA A 163 8.85 9.93 -4.05
CA ALA A 163 8.49 11.23 -4.61
C ALA A 163 9.63 11.84 -5.43
N SER A 164 10.88 11.67 -5.02
CA SER A 164 12.05 12.13 -5.79
C SER A 164 12.21 11.42 -7.14
N GLN A 165 11.65 10.22 -7.29
CA GLN A 165 11.70 9.40 -8.50
C GLN A 165 10.46 9.50 -9.39
N VAL A 166 9.56 10.46 -9.11
CA VAL A 166 8.26 10.58 -9.80
C VAL A 166 8.39 10.70 -11.33
N LEU A 167 9.44 11.35 -11.83
CA LEU A 167 9.68 11.48 -13.28
C LEU A 167 9.97 10.14 -13.95
N ARG A 168 10.73 9.24 -13.28
CA ARG A 168 10.99 7.88 -13.77
C ARG A 168 9.68 7.08 -13.82
N ILE A 169 8.88 7.17 -12.76
CA ILE A 169 7.57 6.50 -12.67
C ILE A 169 6.64 6.99 -13.80
N GLN A 170 6.56 8.31 -14.00
CA GLN A 170 5.73 8.90 -15.06
C GLN A 170 6.21 8.51 -16.47
N LYS A 171 7.53 8.46 -16.72
CA LYS A 171 8.09 8.03 -17.98
C LYS A 171 7.71 6.58 -18.27
N THR A 172 7.89 5.70 -17.31
CA THR A 172 7.49 4.29 -17.42
C THR A 172 5.99 4.13 -17.63
N ALA A 173 5.15 4.87 -16.90
CA ALA A 173 3.70 4.83 -17.08
C ALA A 173 3.30 5.24 -18.51
N LYS A 174 3.94 6.26 -19.08
CA LYS A 174 3.73 6.67 -20.48
C LYS A 174 4.16 5.60 -21.48
N ALA A 175 5.30 4.94 -21.24
CA ALA A 175 5.77 3.83 -22.08
C ALA A 175 4.79 2.66 -22.07
N VAL A 176 4.28 2.28 -20.90
CA VAL A 176 3.25 1.24 -20.74
C VAL A 176 1.96 1.63 -21.46
N ALA A 177 1.50 2.87 -21.32
CA ALA A 177 0.30 3.36 -22.01
C ALA A 177 0.45 3.35 -23.55
N LYS A 178 1.62 3.75 -24.08
CA LYS A 178 1.93 3.62 -25.52
C LYS A 178 1.85 2.16 -25.97
N LEU A 179 2.46 1.25 -25.20
CA LEU A 179 2.48 -0.17 -25.51
C LEU A 179 1.07 -0.76 -25.52
N ASP A 180 0.24 -0.43 -24.54
CA ASP A 180 -1.15 -0.88 -24.46
C ASP A 180 -1.96 -0.46 -25.69
N VAL A 181 -1.87 0.82 -26.09
CA VAL A 181 -2.53 1.34 -27.29
C VAL A 181 -2.06 0.61 -28.55
N TYR A 182 -0.75 0.42 -28.74
CA TYR A 182 -0.25 -0.28 -29.92
C TYR A 182 -0.63 -1.76 -29.93
N THR A 183 -0.66 -2.41 -28.79
CA THR A 183 -1.12 -3.80 -28.68
C THR A 183 -2.59 -3.92 -29.03
N ALA A 184 -3.44 -3.02 -28.51
CA ALA A 184 -4.86 -2.99 -28.81
C ALA A 184 -5.12 -2.73 -30.30
N LEU A 185 -4.45 -1.75 -30.88
CA LEU A 185 -4.59 -1.43 -32.32
C LEU A 185 -4.08 -2.57 -33.21
N SER A 186 -2.96 -3.20 -32.88
CA SER A 186 -2.43 -4.35 -33.61
C SER A 186 -3.38 -5.54 -33.55
N TYR A 187 -3.92 -5.85 -32.39
CA TYR A 187 -4.91 -6.91 -32.23
C TYR A 187 -6.16 -6.67 -33.05
N VAL A 188 -6.70 -5.45 -33.04
CA VAL A 188 -7.87 -5.07 -33.84
C VAL A 188 -7.57 -5.13 -35.36
N ALA A 189 -6.38 -4.66 -35.77
CA ALA A 189 -5.96 -4.70 -37.18
C ALA A 189 -5.80 -6.14 -37.68
N GLU A 190 -5.17 -7.02 -36.92
CA GLU A 190 -5.02 -8.43 -37.27
C GLU A 190 -6.37 -9.13 -37.32
N LYS A 191 -7.20 -8.98 -36.30
CA LYS A 191 -8.52 -9.63 -36.17
C LYS A 191 -9.44 -9.26 -37.32
N ASN A 192 -9.38 -8.00 -37.79
CA ASN A 192 -10.25 -7.49 -38.86
C ASN A 192 -9.56 -7.38 -40.23
N ASN A 193 -8.35 -7.89 -40.38
CA ASN A 193 -7.56 -7.81 -41.63
C ASN A 193 -7.41 -6.37 -42.13
N TYR A 194 -7.11 -5.42 -41.24
CA TYR A 194 -6.84 -4.04 -41.62
C TYR A 194 -5.43 -3.90 -42.18
N VAL A 195 -5.27 -3.02 -43.16
CA VAL A 195 -3.98 -2.76 -43.79
C VAL A 195 -3.47 -1.35 -43.44
N ARG A 196 -2.14 -1.22 -43.39
CA ARG A 196 -1.53 0.09 -43.13
C ARG A 196 -1.72 1.04 -44.31
N PRO A 197 -2.36 2.21 -44.12
CA PRO A 197 -2.52 3.19 -45.18
C PRO A 197 -1.20 3.85 -45.57
N LYS A 198 -1.04 4.25 -46.82
CA LYS A 198 0.05 5.11 -47.27
C LYS A 198 -0.42 6.57 -47.20
N ILE A 199 0.17 7.30 -46.23
CA ILE A 199 -0.17 8.72 -46.04
C ILE A 199 0.67 9.60 -46.95
N ASN A 200 0.01 10.57 -47.62
CA ASN A 200 0.67 11.56 -48.49
C ASN A 200 0.09 12.96 -48.24
N ALA A 201 0.87 13.99 -48.60
CA ALA A 201 0.49 15.39 -48.47
C ALA A 201 -0.23 15.96 -49.71
N LYS A 202 -0.65 15.11 -50.68
CA LYS A 202 -1.20 15.56 -51.95
C LYS A 202 -2.69 15.93 -51.88
N GLY A 203 -3.34 15.81 -50.74
CA GLY A 203 -4.77 16.10 -50.58
C GLY A 203 -5.68 15.15 -51.36
N VAL A 204 -5.22 13.94 -51.63
CA VAL A 204 -5.98 12.91 -52.38
C VAL A 204 -6.21 11.72 -51.45
N ILE A 205 -7.46 11.26 -51.42
CA ILE A 205 -7.84 10.00 -50.78
C ILE A 205 -8.11 8.97 -51.89
N ASP A 206 -7.31 7.90 -51.93
CA ASP A 206 -7.46 6.78 -52.86
C ASP A 206 -7.68 5.50 -52.07
N ILE A 207 -8.86 4.92 -52.15
CA ILE A 207 -9.25 3.73 -51.43
C ILE A 207 -9.58 2.62 -52.42
N LYS A 208 -8.83 1.49 -52.32
CA LYS A 208 -9.08 0.29 -53.13
C LYS A 208 -9.64 -0.81 -52.21
N GLY A 209 -10.77 -1.41 -52.57
CA GLY A 209 -11.43 -2.42 -51.77
C GLY A 209 -11.88 -1.88 -50.41
N GLY A 210 -12.47 -0.67 -50.38
CA GLY A 210 -12.86 -0.01 -49.13
C GLY A 210 -13.90 -0.80 -48.38
N ARG A 211 -13.71 -0.93 -47.06
CA ARG A 211 -14.61 -1.61 -46.13
C ARG A 211 -14.99 -0.66 -44.99
N HIS A 212 -16.25 -0.72 -44.58
CA HIS A 212 -16.70 0.11 -43.46
C HIS A 212 -16.65 -0.72 -42.15
N PRO A 213 -15.80 -0.41 -41.18
CA PRO A 213 -15.54 -1.25 -40.05
C PRO A 213 -16.76 -1.53 -39.17
N VAL A 214 -17.70 -0.59 -39.05
CA VAL A 214 -18.93 -0.77 -38.27
C VAL A 214 -19.95 -1.62 -39.04
N VAL A 215 -20.15 -1.32 -40.30
CA VAL A 215 -21.10 -2.04 -41.18
C VAL A 215 -20.70 -3.52 -41.28
N GLU A 216 -19.41 -3.77 -41.44
CA GLU A 216 -18.83 -5.12 -41.50
C GLU A 216 -19.10 -5.97 -40.27
N GLN A 217 -19.18 -5.34 -39.09
CA GLN A 217 -19.51 -6.03 -37.83
C GLN A 217 -21.03 -6.27 -37.67
N MET A 218 -21.87 -5.47 -38.34
CA MET A 218 -23.34 -5.53 -38.18
C MET A 218 -24.02 -6.42 -39.23
N ILE A 219 -23.36 -6.69 -40.36
CA ILE A 219 -23.91 -7.51 -41.45
C ILE A 219 -23.39 -8.93 -41.29
N SER A 220 -24.29 -9.89 -41.08
CA SER A 220 -23.98 -11.33 -41.09
C SER A 220 -23.36 -11.71 -42.46
N ASN A 221 -22.39 -12.57 -42.47
CA ASN A 221 -21.39 -13.02 -43.46
C ASN A 221 -21.76 -13.13 -44.94
N HIS A 222 -22.92 -12.70 -45.40
CA HIS A 222 -23.36 -12.86 -46.81
C HIS A 222 -23.64 -11.58 -47.57
N MET A 223 -23.48 -10.38 -46.98
CA MET A 223 -23.67 -9.10 -47.65
C MET A 223 -22.57 -8.08 -47.29
N SER A 224 -21.32 -8.41 -47.58
CA SER A 224 -20.22 -7.44 -47.50
C SER A 224 -20.35 -6.44 -48.61
N VAL A 225 -20.65 -5.16 -48.32
CA VAL A 225 -20.61 -4.09 -49.34
C VAL A 225 -19.15 -3.68 -49.47
N SER A 226 -18.51 -4.20 -50.50
CA SER A 226 -17.15 -3.81 -50.91
C SER A 226 -17.23 -2.70 -51.96
N TYR A 227 -16.70 -1.52 -51.61
CA TYR A 227 -16.45 -0.47 -52.62
C TYR A 227 -15.14 -0.76 -53.32
N THR A 228 -15.19 -1.11 -54.62
CA THR A 228 -14.03 -1.52 -55.39
C THR A 228 -13.05 -0.37 -55.70
N HIS A 229 -13.52 0.86 -55.79
CA HIS A 229 -12.68 2.05 -55.99
C HIS A 229 -13.39 3.34 -55.54
N LEU A 230 -12.73 4.15 -54.70
CA LEU A 230 -13.23 5.46 -54.28
C LEU A 230 -12.08 6.46 -54.32
N THR A 231 -12.19 7.44 -55.23
CA THR A 231 -11.28 8.59 -55.29
C THR A 231 -12.10 9.84 -54.96
N LEU A 232 -11.82 10.44 -53.81
CA LEU A 232 -12.46 11.68 -53.41
C LEU A 232 -11.48 12.83 -53.60
N PRO A 233 -11.76 13.80 -54.52
CA PRO A 233 -11.03 15.06 -54.53
C PRO A 233 -11.39 15.82 -53.25
N THR A 234 -10.41 16.10 -52.42
CA THR A 234 -10.60 16.98 -51.27
C THR A 234 -10.66 18.42 -51.77
N ASN A 235 -11.86 18.91 -52.13
CA ASN A 235 -12.08 20.34 -52.21
C ASN A 235 -12.03 20.90 -50.79
N ARG A 236 -11.05 21.81 -50.56
CA ARG A 236 -11.04 22.66 -49.38
C ARG A 236 -12.37 23.40 -49.32
N ILE A 237 -13.21 23.07 -48.34
CA ILE A 237 -14.24 24.00 -47.90
C ILE A 237 -13.51 24.98 -47.00
N VAL A 238 -13.40 26.24 -47.45
CA VAL A 238 -12.89 27.39 -46.72
C VAL A 238 -13.90 27.76 -45.65
#